data_9e173e8d163448512a669f3cb11337fe
#
_entry.id   9e173e8d163448512a669f3cb11337fe
#
_cell.length_a   1.000
_cell.length_b   1.000
_cell.length_c   1.000
_cell.angle_alpha   90.00
_cell.angle_beta   90.00
_cell.angle_gamma   90.00
#
_symmetry.space_group_name_H-M   'P 1'
#
loop_
_entity.id
_entity.type
_entity.pdbx_description
1 polymer ?
#
loop_
_entity_poly.entity_id
_entity_poly.type
_entity_poly.pdbx_seq_one_letter_code
_entity_poly.pdbx_strand_id
1 'polypeptide(L)'
;MDTIYDRFNQINEHIQKLLVKYGRNPDHTKLVVVTKKQPIAKIIQVINAGATILGENYPEEGYEKFQQIPERHMVQWHMIGHIQSRKTKYILQFCSCVHTIDRLKIGVKLQQESKITGMKLPVMLEVNFSGEESKFGFKMNQPEGKEQLYHTVDHLLLCDSIELQGLMTMPPFTSKAEESRSIFQQCRSL
;
A
#
# COMPACT_ATOMS: atom_id res chain seq x y z
N MET A 1 6.50 -20.48 22.36
CA MET A 1 5.66 -19.54 21.58
C MET A 1 6.55 -18.90 20.53
N ASP A 2 6.14 -18.91 19.26
CA ASP A 2 6.91 -18.25 18.20
C ASP A 2 6.98 -16.74 18.47
N THR A 3 8.18 -16.21 18.42
CA THR A 3 8.42 -14.77 18.57
C THR A 3 7.98 -14.01 17.29
N ILE A 4 7.92 -12.67 17.34
CA ILE A 4 7.71 -11.85 16.13
C ILE A 4 8.83 -12.11 15.12
N TYR A 5 10.06 -12.28 15.60
CA TYR A 5 11.23 -12.62 14.78
C TYR A 5 11.03 -13.93 14.02
N ASP A 6 10.63 -15.00 14.73
CA ASP A 6 10.44 -16.32 14.12
C ASP A 6 9.34 -16.28 13.04
N ARG A 7 8.21 -15.66 13.34
CA ARG A 7 7.09 -15.54 12.39
C ARG A 7 7.43 -14.71 11.17
N PHE A 8 8.14 -13.60 11.36
CA PHE A 8 8.57 -12.76 10.23
C PHE A 8 9.51 -13.54 9.31
N ASN A 9 10.50 -14.24 9.86
CA ASN A 9 11.45 -15.03 9.09
C ASN A 9 10.77 -16.20 8.37
N GLN A 10 9.86 -16.93 9.01
CA GLN A 10 9.09 -18.00 8.39
C GLN A 10 8.30 -17.51 7.18
N ILE A 11 7.61 -16.37 7.30
CA ILE A 11 6.86 -15.75 6.19
C ILE A 11 7.81 -15.35 5.05
N ASN A 12 8.91 -14.69 5.38
CA ASN A 12 9.88 -14.23 4.39
C ASN A 12 10.53 -15.41 3.65
N GLU A 13 10.96 -16.44 4.36
CA GLU A 13 11.49 -17.68 3.75
C GLU A 13 10.45 -18.36 2.85
N HIS A 14 9.19 -18.41 3.29
CA HIS A 14 8.12 -18.96 2.47
C HIS A 14 7.94 -18.19 1.16
N ILE A 15 7.94 -16.86 1.22
CA ILE A 15 7.89 -16.01 0.03
C ILE A 15 9.09 -16.31 -0.89
N GLN A 16 10.30 -16.37 -0.36
CA GLN A 16 11.50 -16.65 -1.15
C GLN A 16 11.42 -18.02 -1.85
N LYS A 17 10.99 -19.06 -1.13
CA LYS A 17 10.77 -20.42 -1.71
C LYS A 17 9.76 -20.39 -2.86
N LEU A 18 8.68 -19.61 -2.74
CA LEU A 18 7.68 -19.46 -3.81
C LEU A 18 8.25 -18.71 -5.01
N LEU A 19 9.01 -17.64 -4.79
CA LEU A 19 9.63 -16.87 -5.87
C LEU A 19 10.58 -17.74 -6.70
N VAL A 20 11.44 -18.51 -6.04
CA VAL A 20 12.32 -19.48 -6.72
C VAL A 20 11.50 -20.52 -7.48
N LYS A 21 10.50 -21.13 -6.83
CA LYS A 21 9.64 -22.16 -7.44
C LYS A 21 8.97 -21.68 -8.72
N TYR A 22 8.58 -20.42 -8.80
CA TYR A 22 7.86 -19.84 -9.95
C TYR A 22 8.74 -18.97 -10.86
N GLY A 23 10.07 -19.02 -10.70
CA GLY A 23 11.02 -18.26 -11.52
C GLY A 23 10.81 -16.75 -11.46
N ARG A 24 10.39 -16.22 -10.29
CA ARG A 24 10.20 -14.80 -10.09
C ARG A 24 11.46 -14.16 -9.53
N ASN A 25 11.75 -12.92 -9.97
CA ASN A 25 12.86 -12.17 -9.41
C ASN A 25 12.50 -11.72 -7.96
N PRO A 26 13.28 -12.11 -6.95
CA PRO A 26 13.06 -11.69 -5.55
C PRO A 26 13.07 -10.18 -5.36
N ASP A 27 13.86 -9.43 -6.12
CA ASP A 27 13.98 -7.98 -6.00
C ASP A 27 12.69 -7.23 -6.38
N HIS A 28 11.82 -7.88 -7.17
CA HIS A 28 10.54 -7.31 -7.61
C HIS A 28 9.38 -7.65 -6.68
N THR A 29 9.63 -8.40 -5.59
CA THR A 29 8.58 -8.77 -4.63
C THR A 29 8.99 -8.34 -3.25
N LYS A 30 8.15 -7.53 -2.62
CA LYS A 30 8.44 -6.97 -1.29
C LYS A 30 7.32 -7.31 -0.32
N LEU A 31 7.70 -7.62 0.92
CA LEU A 31 6.76 -7.84 2.03
C LEU A 31 6.47 -6.50 2.72
N VAL A 32 5.21 -6.09 2.73
CA VAL A 32 4.74 -4.95 3.53
C VAL A 32 4.18 -5.46 4.84
N VAL A 33 4.80 -5.11 5.96
CA VAL A 33 4.35 -5.51 7.29
C VAL A 33 3.31 -4.52 7.80
N VAL A 34 2.07 -4.98 7.99
CA VAL A 34 0.95 -4.14 8.45
C VAL A 34 1.05 -3.89 9.95
N THR A 35 1.22 -2.63 10.34
CA THR A 35 1.47 -2.22 11.72
C THR A 35 0.33 -1.40 12.34
N LYS A 36 -0.78 -1.23 11.62
CA LYS A 36 -1.97 -0.55 12.18
C LYS A 36 -2.38 -1.14 13.53
N LYS A 37 -2.70 -0.27 14.49
CA LYS A 37 -3.14 -0.64 15.86
C LYS A 37 -2.15 -1.52 16.63
N GLN A 38 -0.90 -1.60 16.21
CA GLN A 38 0.13 -2.33 16.95
C GLN A 38 0.94 -1.37 17.84
N PRO A 39 1.32 -1.81 19.06
CA PRO A 39 2.15 -1.01 19.95
C PRO A 39 3.57 -0.86 19.39
N ILE A 40 4.21 0.26 19.68
CA ILE A 40 5.57 0.63 19.24
C ILE A 40 6.59 -0.50 19.50
N ALA A 41 6.55 -1.13 20.67
CA ALA A 41 7.48 -2.21 21.01
C ALA A 41 7.43 -3.39 20.04
N LYS A 42 6.25 -3.75 19.51
CA LYS A 42 6.12 -4.80 18.47
C LYS A 42 6.64 -4.35 17.12
N ILE A 43 6.47 -3.05 16.79
CA ILE A 43 6.96 -2.50 15.54
C ILE A 43 8.49 -2.50 15.54
N ILE A 44 9.12 -2.09 16.64
CA ILE A 44 10.58 -2.15 16.79
C ILE A 44 11.08 -3.62 16.67
N GLN A 45 10.38 -4.57 17.27
CA GLN A 45 10.76 -5.98 17.14
C GLN A 45 10.74 -6.48 15.68
N VAL A 46 9.75 -6.09 14.87
CA VAL A 46 9.70 -6.53 13.48
C VAL A 46 10.72 -5.78 12.60
N ILE A 47 11.04 -4.53 12.91
CA ILE A 47 12.13 -3.80 12.26
C ILE A 47 13.47 -4.51 12.55
N ASN A 48 13.73 -4.87 13.80
CA ASN A 48 14.94 -5.59 14.21
C ASN A 48 15.00 -7.02 13.63
N ALA A 49 13.85 -7.59 13.26
CA ALA A 49 13.79 -8.85 12.52
C ALA A 49 14.09 -8.72 11.02
N GLY A 50 14.28 -7.49 10.53
CA GLY A 50 14.65 -7.21 9.14
C GLY A 50 13.51 -6.71 8.24
N ALA A 51 12.37 -6.28 8.81
CA ALA A 51 11.34 -5.65 8.01
C ALA A 51 11.83 -4.32 7.43
N THR A 52 11.68 -4.14 6.12
CA THR A 52 12.11 -2.95 5.39
C THR A 52 10.96 -2.05 5.00
N ILE A 53 9.72 -2.55 5.04
CA ILE A 53 8.51 -1.78 4.66
C ILE A 53 7.41 -2.03 5.69
N LEU A 54 6.87 -0.94 6.22
CA LEU A 54 5.74 -0.94 7.14
C LEU A 54 4.50 -0.36 6.46
N GLY A 55 3.32 -0.90 6.76
CA GLY A 55 2.05 -0.45 6.20
C GLY A 55 1.10 0.09 7.26
N GLU A 56 0.64 1.34 7.10
CA GLU A 56 -0.31 1.99 7.99
C GLU A 56 -1.65 2.30 7.31
N ASN A 57 -2.73 2.21 8.08
CA ASN A 57 -4.07 2.49 7.57
C ASN A 57 -4.59 3.88 7.96
N TYR A 58 -4.04 4.46 9.01
CA TYR A 58 -4.53 5.72 9.58
C TYR A 58 -3.40 6.75 9.58
N PRO A 59 -3.53 7.85 8.79
CA PRO A 59 -2.45 8.82 8.62
C PRO A 59 -1.93 9.43 9.92
N GLU A 60 -2.82 9.78 10.85
CA GLU A 60 -2.40 10.36 12.13
C GLU A 60 -1.65 9.34 12.99
N GLU A 61 -2.20 8.12 13.13
CA GLU A 61 -1.56 7.05 13.90
C GLU A 61 -0.18 6.71 13.31
N GLY A 62 -0.08 6.63 11.98
CA GLY A 62 1.18 6.38 11.29
C GLY A 62 2.21 7.46 11.56
N TYR A 63 1.82 8.72 11.49
CA TYR A 63 2.70 9.85 11.77
C TYR A 63 3.16 9.87 13.24
N GLU A 64 2.27 9.64 14.21
CA GLU A 64 2.61 9.54 15.63
C GLU A 64 3.62 8.42 15.90
N LYS A 65 3.44 7.24 15.30
CA LYS A 65 4.38 6.11 15.38
C LYS A 65 5.73 6.45 14.76
N PHE A 66 5.72 7.06 13.57
CA PHE A 66 6.93 7.51 12.90
C PHE A 66 7.76 8.41 13.79
N GLN A 67 7.14 9.35 14.52
CA GLN A 67 7.85 10.24 15.42
C GLN A 67 8.46 9.53 16.64
N GLN A 68 7.82 8.45 17.12
CA GLN A 68 8.22 7.74 18.34
C GLN A 68 9.22 6.60 18.10
N ILE A 69 9.40 6.14 16.85
CA ILE A 69 10.30 5.02 16.52
C ILE A 69 11.68 5.56 16.16
N PRO A 70 12.74 5.23 16.93
CA PRO A 70 14.11 5.68 16.64
C PRO A 70 14.61 5.23 15.26
N GLU A 71 14.28 3.99 14.88
CA GLU A 71 14.66 3.34 13.63
C GLU A 71 13.79 3.75 12.42
N ARG A 72 12.94 4.76 12.56
CA ARG A 72 11.96 5.16 11.56
C ARG A 72 12.51 5.43 10.15
N HIS A 73 13.75 5.88 10.06
CA HIS A 73 14.43 6.17 8.81
C HIS A 73 15.12 4.95 8.17
N MET A 74 15.14 3.81 8.87
CA MET A 74 15.69 2.55 8.36
C MET A 74 14.67 1.76 7.54
N VAL A 75 13.40 2.15 7.60
CA VAL A 75 12.28 1.48 6.93
C VAL A 75 11.48 2.46 6.07
N GLN A 76 10.84 1.92 5.04
CA GLN A 76 9.86 2.64 4.24
C GLN A 76 8.48 2.55 4.91
N TRP A 77 7.76 3.65 4.93
CA TRP A 77 6.42 3.72 5.47
C TRP A 77 5.42 3.88 4.34
N HIS A 78 4.51 2.94 4.20
CA HIS A 78 3.51 2.93 3.14
C HIS A 78 2.11 3.20 3.70
N MET A 79 1.36 4.10 3.05
CA MET A 79 -0.06 4.27 3.33
C MET A 79 -0.85 3.24 2.55
N ILE A 80 -1.54 2.34 3.27
CA ILE A 80 -2.30 1.23 2.70
C ILE A 80 -3.78 1.23 3.12
N GLY A 81 -4.24 2.28 3.80
CA GLY A 81 -5.63 2.46 4.21
C GLY A 81 -6.33 3.59 3.46
N HIS A 82 -7.65 3.62 3.50
CA HIS A 82 -8.46 4.66 2.87
C HIS A 82 -8.11 6.06 3.40
N ILE A 83 -7.95 7.01 2.47
CA ILE A 83 -7.49 8.37 2.76
C ILE A 83 -8.66 9.36 2.76
N GLN A 84 -8.87 10.00 3.90
CA GLN A 84 -9.72 11.18 3.98
C GLN A 84 -8.94 12.42 3.51
N SER A 85 -9.54 13.25 2.64
CA SER A 85 -8.84 14.40 2.01
C SER A 85 -8.22 15.39 3.01
N ARG A 86 -8.77 15.53 4.22
CA ARG A 86 -8.23 16.42 5.26
C ARG A 86 -6.97 15.89 5.95
N LYS A 87 -6.65 14.60 5.73
CA LYS A 87 -5.55 13.90 6.40
C LYS A 87 -4.32 13.68 5.53
N THR A 88 -4.37 14.09 4.26
CA THR A 88 -3.25 13.97 3.31
C THR A 88 -1.99 14.66 3.81
N LYS A 89 -2.13 15.79 4.53
CA LYS A 89 -1.00 16.52 5.12
C LYS A 89 -0.11 15.69 6.06
N TYR A 90 -0.65 14.66 6.73
CA TYR A 90 0.15 13.77 7.58
C TYR A 90 0.95 12.77 6.74
N ILE A 91 0.39 12.32 5.62
CA ILE A 91 1.00 11.29 4.76
C ILE A 91 2.38 11.71 4.28
N LEU A 92 2.52 12.93 3.77
CA LEU A 92 3.80 13.43 3.23
C LEU A 92 4.87 13.65 4.30
N GLN A 93 4.52 13.59 5.58
CA GLN A 93 5.48 13.76 6.66
C GLN A 93 6.19 12.45 7.03
N PHE A 94 5.68 11.29 6.58
CA PHE A 94 6.27 10.01 6.95
C PHE A 94 6.21 8.94 5.85
N CYS A 95 5.25 9.00 4.91
CA CYS A 95 5.10 7.97 3.90
C CYS A 95 6.05 8.16 2.72
N SER A 96 6.62 7.06 2.29
CA SER A 96 7.41 6.94 1.05
C SER A 96 6.59 6.42 -0.14
N CYS A 97 5.39 5.86 0.10
CA CYS A 97 4.50 5.36 -0.94
C CYS A 97 3.04 5.35 -0.46
N VAL A 98 2.10 5.61 -1.38
CA VAL A 98 0.65 5.54 -1.15
C VAL A 98 0.04 4.49 -2.06
N HIS A 99 -0.64 3.47 -1.50
CA HIS A 99 -1.25 2.39 -2.26
C HIS A 99 -2.73 2.62 -2.60
N THR A 100 -3.39 3.59 -1.97
CA THR A 100 -4.85 3.66 -1.87
C THR A 100 -5.45 4.93 -2.44
N ILE A 101 -5.00 5.33 -3.64
CA ILE A 101 -5.73 6.35 -4.41
C ILE A 101 -6.96 5.69 -5.03
N ASP A 102 -8.12 5.97 -4.48
CA ASP A 102 -9.42 5.40 -4.85
C ASP A 102 -10.32 6.39 -5.63
N ARG A 103 -9.84 7.61 -5.84
CA ARG A 103 -10.53 8.67 -6.59
C ARG A 103 -9.59 9.81 -6.94
N LEU A 104 -9.86 10.49 -8.04
CA LEU A 104 -9.05 11.60 -8.55
C LEU A 104 -8.78 12.68 -7.50
N LYS A 105 -9.78 13.04 -6.69
CA LYS A 105 -9.66 14.07 -5.65
C LYS A 105 -8.49 13.84 -4.68
N ILE A 106 -8.23 12.58 -4.31
CA ILE A 106 -7.09 12.25 -3.44
C ILE A 106 -5.78 12.41 -4.18
N GLY A 107 -5.70 11.92 -5.43
CA GLY A 107 -4.51 12.07 -6.26
C GLY A 107 -4.11 13.54 -6.45
N VAL A 108 -5.08 14.39 -6.82
CA VAL A 108 -4.88 15.84 -6.98
C VAL A 108 -4.38 16.49 -5.69
N LYS A 109 -4.96 16.11 -4.54
CA LYS A 109 -4.56 16.70 -3.28
C LYS A 109 -3.15 16.28 -2.85
N LEU A 110 -2.80 15.02 -3.01
CA LEU A 110 -1.45 14.53 -2.77
C LEU A 110 -0.44 15.20 -3.71
N GLN A 111 -0.78 15.36 -4.99
CA GLN A 111 0.04 16.07 -5.97
C GLN A 111 0.31 17.53 -5.54
N GLN A 112 -0.71 18.26 -5.12
CA GLN A 112 -0.55 19.64 -4.65
C GLN A 112 0.39 19.74 -3.44
N GLU A 113 0.21 18.86 -2.46
CA GLU A 113 1.01 18.82 -1.24
C GLU A 113 2.45 18.35 -1.52
N SER A 114 2.64 17.34 -2.39
CA SER A 114 3.97 16.86 -2.82
C SER A 114 4.75 17.94 -3.57
N LYS A 115 4.08 18.73 -4.41
CA LYS A 115 4.69 19.87 -5.10
C LYS A 115 5.24 20.92 -4.13
N ILE A 116 4.53 21.17 -3.03
CA ILE A 116 4.97 22.12 -1.98
C ILE A 116 6.22 21.60 -1.27
N THR A 117 6.28 20.29 -0.99
CA THR A 117 7.42 19.67 -0.30
C THR A 117 8.61 19.36 -1.21
N GLY A 118 8.45 19.48 -2.53
CA GLY A 118 9.47 19.10 -3.52
C GLY A 118 9.68 17.58 -3.63
N MET A 119 8.83 16.77 -3.00
CA MET A 119 8.90 15.31 -3.05
C MET A 119 8.18 14.78 -4.30
N LYS A 120 8.78 13.79 -4.96
CA LYS A 120 8.08 12.96 -5.93
C LYS A 120 7.51 11.74 -5.19
N LEU A 121 6.18 11.68 -5.06
CA LEU A 121 5.50 10.66 -4.27
C LEU A 121 5.11 9.45 -5.14
N PRO A 122 5.65 8.26 -4.87
CA PRO A 122 5.19 7.01 -5.46
C PRO A 122 3.77 6.68 -5.02
N VAL A 123 2.91 6.33 -5.99
CA VAL A 123 1.50 6.03 -5.71
C VAL A 123 0.99 4.83 -6.51
N MET A 124 -0.01 4.15 -5.97
CA MET A 124 -0.81 3.13 -6.66
C MET A 124 -2.28 3.52 -6.64
N LEU A 125 -3.03 3.05 -7.61
CA LEU A 125 -4.47 3.22 -7.67
C LEU A 125 -5.15 1.98 -7.10
N GLU A 126 -6.05 2.18 -6.14
CA GLU A 126 -6.82 1.09 -5.53
C GLU A 126 -8.00 0.72 -6.42
N VAL A 127 -8.06 -0.53 -6.86
CA VAL A 127 -9.14 -1.07 -7.70
C VAL A 127 -9.93 -2.16 -6.96
N ASN A 128 -11.26 -2.13 -7.10
CA ASN A 128 -12.18 -3.04 -6.46
C ASN A 128 -12.89 -3.91 -7.51
N PHE A 129 -12.52 -5.20 -7.56
CA PHE A 129 -13.16 -6.20 -8.41
C PHE A 129 -14.23 -7.03 -7.68
N SER A 130 -14.29 -6.93 -6.33
CA SER A 130 -15.19 -7.79 -5.56
C SER A 130 -16.66 -7.38 -5.62
N GLY A 131 -16.94 -6.11 -5.98
CA GLY A 131 -18.30 -5.55 -5.94
C GLY A 131 -18.83 -5.27 -4.53
N GLU A 132 -18.03 -5.54 -3.48
CA GLU A 132 -18.45 -5.26 -2.10
C GLU A 132 -18.48 -3.75 -1.87
N GLU A 133 -19.64 -3.22 -1.45
CA GLU A 133 -19.82 -1.79 -1.19
C GLU A 133 -18.96 -1.27 -0.03
N SER A 134 -18.62 -2.14 0.90
CA SER A 134 -17.78 -1.83 2.06
C SER A 134 -16.31 -1.59 1.71
N LYS A 135 -15.87 -1.95 0.51
CA LYS A 135 -14.48 -1.78 0.04
C LYS A 135 -14.34 -0.52 -0.80
N PHE A 136 -13.21 0.16 -0.57
CA PHE A 136 -12.78 1.32 -1.35
C PHE A 136 -12.17 0.88 -2.68
N GLY A 137 -11.76 1.83 -3.49
CA GLY A 137 -11.18 1.60 -4.81
C GLY A 137 -12.14 1.90 -5.96
N PHE A 138 -11.58 2.07 -7.15
CA PHE A 138 -12.34 2.20 -8.38
C PHE A 138 -13.11 0.91 -8.67
N LYS A 139 -14.43 0.99 -8.81
CA LYS A 139 -15.33 -0.18 -8.94
C LYS A 139 -15.25 -0.78 -10.35
N MET A 140 -14.45 -1.83 -10.52
CA MET A 140 -14.20 -2.44 -11.83
C MET A 140 -15.35 -3.27 -12.39
N ASN A 141 -16.35 -3.58 -11.59
CA ASN A 141 -17.62 -4.20 -11.98
C ASN A 141 -18.65 -3.21 -12.54
N GLN A 142 -18.32 -1.92 -12.60
CA GLN A 142 -19.17 -0.85 -13.13
C GLN A 142 -18.41 -0.11 -14.26
N PRO A 143 -19.06 0.19 -15.40
CA PRO A 143 -18.42 0.94 -16.50
C PRO A 143 -17.83 2.28 -16.05
N GLU A 144 -18.53 3.00 -15.21
CA GLU A 144 -18.15 4.30 -14.67
C GLU A 144 -16.86 4.21 -13.83
N GLY A 145 -16.66 3.12 -13.10
CA GLY A 145 -15.46 2.91 -12.29
C GLY A 145 -14.21 2.77 -13.15
N LYS A 146 -14.32 2.12 -14.30
CA LYS A 146 -13.23 1.98 -15.27
C LYS A 146 -12.91 3.33 -15.94
N GLU A 147 -13.93 4.07 -16.32
CA GLU A 147 -13.77 5.43 -16.89
C GLU A 147 -13.08 6.38 -15.90
N GLN A 148 -13.53 6.38 -14.64
CA GLN A 148 -12.93 7.17 -13.57
C GLN A 148 -11.46 6.77 -13.30
N LEU A 149 -11.14 5.49 -13.37
CA LEU A 149 -9.76 5.00 -13.23
C LEU A 149 -8.89 5.59 -14.33
N TYR A 150 -9.27 5.43 -15.61
CA TYR A 150 -8.49 5.93 -16.74
C TYR A 150 -8.34 7.44 -16.71
N HIS A 151 -9.42 8.18 -16.43
CA HIS A 151 -9.35 9.62 -16.25
C HIS A 151 -8.37 10.03 -15.14
N THR A 152 -8.32 9.25 -14.05
CA THR A 152 -7.36 9.47 -12.95
C THR A 152 -5.92 9.16 -13.38
N VAL A 153 -5.71 8.09 -14.14
CA VAL A 153 -4.39 7.74 -14.72
C VAL A 153 -3.89 8.88 -15.60
N ASP A 154 -4.70 9.32 -16.57
CA ASP A 154 -4.34 10.39 -17.52
C ASP A 154 -3.94 11.68 -16.77
N HIS A 155 -4.71 12.03 -15.74
CA HIS A 155 -4.40 13.21 -14.92
C HIS A 155 -3.08 13.06 -14.15
N LEU A 156 -2.85 11.92 -13.50
CA LEU A 156 -1.67 11.72 -12.66
C LEU A 156 -0.38 11.54 -13.46
N LEU A 157 -0.45 11.02 -14.68
CA LEU A 157 0.71 10.93 -15.58
C LEU A 157 1.24 12.32 -16.02
N LEU A 158 0.41 13.35 -15.95
CA LEU A 158 0.80 14.75 -16.22
C LEU A 158 1.39 15.46 -14.98
N CYS A 159 1.46 14.79 -13.83
CA CYS A 159 1.88 15.38 -12.57
C CYS A 159 3.34 15.07 -12.24
N ASP A 160 4.22 16.06 -12.29
CA ASP A 160 5.66 15.90 -12.02
C ASP A 160 5.98 15.41 -10.60
N SER A 161 5.13 15.77 -9.62
CA SER A 161 5.32 15.43 -8.20
C SER A 161 4.67 14.10 -7.78
N ILE A 162 4.04 13.37 -8.71
CA ILE A 162 3.48 12.04 -8.50
C ILE A 162 4.21 11.04 -9.40
N GLU A 163 4.46 9.85 -8.87
CA GLU A 163 4.99 8.73 -9.64
C GLU A 163 3.99 7.57 -9.58
N LEU A 164 3.20 7.42 -10.64
CA LEU A 164 2.26 6.31 -10.75
C LEU A 164 3.01 4.99 -10.98
N GLN A 165 2.99 4.07 -10.00
CA GLN A 165 3.74 2.82 -10.04
C GLN A 165 2.89 1.60 -10.41
N GLY A 166 1.56 1.67 -10.28
CA GLY A 166 0.70 0.55 -10.61
C GLY A 166 -0.63 0.54 -9.87
N LEU A 167 -1.14 -0.66 -9.67
CA LEU A 167 -2.45 -0.91 -9.06
C LEU A 167 -2.31 -1.63 -7.71
N MET A 168 -3.27 -1.38 -6.83
CA MET A 168 -3.47 -2.12 -5.60
C MET A 168 -4.87 -2.73 -5.59
N THR A 169 -5.01 -3.95 -5.12
CA THR A 169 -6.31 -4.57 -4.91
C THR A 169 -6.33 -5.46 -3.68
N MET A 170 -7.49 -5.53 -3.03
CA MET A 170 -7.75 -6.43 -1.92
C MET A 170 -8.88 -7.40 -2.30
N PRO A 171 -8.61 -8.72 -2.41
CA PRO A 171 -9.68 -9.70 -2.58
C PRO A 171 -10.56 -9.79 -1.33
N PRO A 172 -11.76 -10.37 -1.41
CA PRO A 172 -12.56 -10.75 -0.25
C PRO A 172 -11.76 -11.64 0.71
N PHE A 173 -12.08 -11.52 2.00
CA PHE A 173 -11.52 -12.47 2.96
C PHE A 173 -12.11 -13.86 2.71
N THR A 174 -11.25 -14.81 2.40
CA THR A 174 -11.64 -16.19 2.10
C THR A 174 -10.68 -17.18 2.71
N SER A 175 -11.15 -18.35 3.10
CA SER A 175 -10.33 -19.48 3.53
C SER A 175 -9.71 -20.25 2.34
N LYS A 176 -10.16 -19.97 1.10
CA LYS A 176 -9.71 -20.66 -0.11
C LYS A 176 -8.88 -19.71 -0.98
N ALA A 177 -7.57 -19.90 -1.00
CA ALA A 177 -6.63 -19.05 -1.76
C ALA A 177 -7.00 -18.92 -3.26
N GLU A 178 -7.62 -19.95 -3.86
CA GLU A 178 -8.02 -19.92 -5.27
C GLU A 178 -9.12 -18.90 -5.59
N GLU A 179 -9.99 -18.57 -4.62
CA GLU A 179 -11.02 -17.54 -4.80
C GLU A 179 -10.39 -16.14 -4.96
N SER A 180 -9.25 -15.91 -4.33
CA SER A 180 -8.49 -14.66 -4.49
C SER A 180 -7.73 -14.58 -5.81
N ARG A 181 -7.40 -15.73 -6.44
CA ARG A 181 -6.60 -15.78 -7.67
C ARG A 181 -7.25 -15.02 -8.81
N SER A 182 -8.57 -15.17 -9.00
CA SER A 182 -9.31 -14.50 -10.07
C SER A 182 -9.24 -12.98 -9.97
N ILE A 183 -9.30 -12.44 -8.75
CA ILE A 183 -9.19 -10.99 -8.48
C ILE A 183 -7.79 -10.49 -8.88
N PHE A 184 -6.74 -11.19 -8.48
CA PHE A 184 -5.38 -10.82 -8.85
C PHE A 184 -5.12 -10.95 -10.36
N GLN A 185 -5.71 -11.94 -11.03
CA GLN A 185 -5.63 -12.09 -12.49
C GLN A 185 -6.32 -10.92 -13.21
N GLN A 186 -7.52 -10.55 -12.78
CA GLN A 186 -8.25 -9.38 -13.32
C GLN A 186 -7.44 -8.09 -13.12
N CYS A 187 -6.89 -7.88 -11.92
CA CYS A 187 -6.05 -6.72 -11.64
C CYS A 187 -4.80 -6.67 -12.53
N ARG A 188 -4.19 -7.83 -12.81
CA ARG A 188 -3.01 -7.91 -13.68
C ARG A 188 -3.33 -7.65 -15.16
N SER A 189 -4.57 -7.96 -15.59
CA SER A 189 -5.00 -7.82 -16.98
C SER A 189 -5.52 -6.43 -17.32
N LEU A 190 -5.68 -5.56 -16.31
CA LEU A 190 -6.09 -4.17 -16.45
C LEU A 190 -4.93 -3.28 -16.88
#